data_c79aaa6b66afe0456096e607a0b85eb0
#
_entry.id   c79aaa6b66afe0456096e607a0b85eb0
#
_cell.length_a   1.000
_cell.length_b   1.000
_cell.length_c   1.000
_cell.angle_alpha   90.00
_cell.angle_beta   90.00
_cell.angle_gamma   90.00
#
_symmetry.space_group_name_H-M   'P 1'
#
loop_
_entity.id
_entity.type
_entity.pdbx_description
1 polymer ?
#
loop_
_entity_poly.entity_id
_entity_poly.type
_entity_poly.pdbx_seq_one_letter_code
_entity_poly.pdbx_strand_id
1 'polypeptide(L)'
;EFGVTKLPKYDVPEGYDSWSYLNKLCDDGLAERYGDGDQPAGETGQTLRERLDYELGVIRRMGYVDYFLIVWDFINYAKEHGIPVGPGRGSAAGSIVAYCLKITNIDPIHYNLLFERFLNPERVSMPDIDVDFCFERRQEVIDYVGRKYGNDKVVQIVTFGTLAAKGVIRDVGRVMDLPYAFVDSIAKMVPNELNITLSKALEMNPEFRKLYQEDEQVHHLIDMCKRLEGLPRHT
;
A
#
# COMPACT_ATOMS: atom_id res chain seq x y z
N GLU A 1 -3.43 -21.93 -11.22
CA GLU A 1 -2.04 -22.13 -11.71
C GLU A 1 -1.17 -21.07 -11.08
N PHE A 2 -0.13 -21.49 -10.40
CA PHE A 2 0.86 -20.56 -9.83
C PHE A 2 1.76 -20.02 -10.95
N GLY A 3 2.08 -18.71 -10.90
CA GLY A 3 2.99 -18.07 -11.86
C GLY A 3 2.33 -17.55 -13.14
N VAL A 4 1.01 -17.64 -13.28
CA VAL A 4 0.27 -17.04 -14.42
C VAL A 4 -0.49 -15.84 -13.93
N THR A 5 -0.10 -14.64 -14.36
CA THR A 5 -0.82 -13.40 -14.06
C THR A 5 -2.13 -13.37 -14.86
N LYS A 6 -3.25 -13.36 -14.18
CA LYS A 6 -4.60 -13.24 -14.78
C LYS A 6 -5.13 -11.85 -14.46
N LEU A 7 -4.93 -10.91 -15.37
CA LEU A 7 -5.50 -9.57 -15.24
C LEU A 7 -6.87 -9.53 -15.96
N PRO A 8 -7.90 -8.89 -15.39
CA PRO A 8 -9.11 -8.58 -16.12
C PRO A 8 -8.78 -7.58 -17.24
N LYS A 9 -9.62 -7.54 -18.28
CA LYS A 9 -9.54 -6.53 -19.33
C LYS A 9 -10.37 -5.31 -18.91
N TYR A 10 -9.89 -4.14 -19.29
CA TYR A 10 -10.63 -2.89 -19.16
C TYR A 10 -11.52 -2.71 -20.41
N ASP A 11 -12.80 -2.40 -20.19
CA ASP A 11 -13.73 -2.11 -21.29
C ASP A 11 -13.52 -0.67 -21.73
N VAL A 12 -12.84 -0.48 -22.86
CA VAL A 12 -12.55 0.83 -23.43
C VAL A 12 -13.75 1.43 -24.16
N PRO A 13 -13.85 2.77 -24.25
CA PRO A 13 -14.86 3.43 -25.07
C PRO A 13 -14.78 3.04 -26.56
N GLU A 14 -15.91 3.15 -27.26
CA GLU A 14 -15.99 2.88 -28.70
C GLU A 14 -14.95 3.71 -29.48
N GLY A 15 -14.27 3.08 -30.42
CA GLY A 15 -13.23 3.69 -31.24
C GLY A 15 -11.80 3.58 -30.67
N TYR A 16 -11.63 3.00 -29.48
CA TYR A 16 -10.33 2.82 -28.85
C TYR A 16 -10.02 1.32 -28.61
N ASP A 17 -8.76 0.98 -28.60
CA ASP A 17 -8.23 -0.17 -27.89
C ASP A 17 -7.59 0.27 -26.55
N SER A 18 -7.23 -0.68 -25.68
CA SER A 18 -6.64 -0.35 -24.37
C SER A 18 -5.38 0.52 -24.49
N TRP A 19 -4.57 0.27 -25.52
CA TRP A 19 -3.32 1.02 -25.73
C TRP A 19 -3.58 2.46 -26.18
N SER A 20 -4.41 2.66 -27.20
CA SER A 20 -4.73 3.99 -27.70
C SER A 20 -5.50 4.82 -26.65
N TYR A 21 -6.34 4.17 -25.83
CA TYR A 21 -7.05 4.85 -24.77
C TYR A 21 -6.10 5.28 -23.63
N LEU A 22 -5.18 4.41 -23.23
CA LEU A 22 -4.17 4.77 -22.22
C LEU A 22 -3.32 5.96 -22.69
N ASN A 23 -2.85 5.95 -23.95
CA ASN A 23 -2.10 7.07 -24.52
C ASN A 23 -2.90 8.37 -24.48
N LYS A 24 -4.15 8.33 -24.92
CA LYS A 24 -5.05 9.50 -24.88
C LYS A 24 -5.15 10.09 -23.47
N LEU A 25 -5.40 9.25 -22.46
CA LEU A 25 -5.50 9.70 -21.08
C LEU A 25 -4.19 10.30 -20.56
N CYS A 26 -3.05 9.72 -20.97
CA CYS A 26 -1.73 10.24 -20.61
C CYS A 26 -1.42 11.57 -21.32
N ASP A 27 -1.82 11.74 -22.58
CA ASP A 27 -1.64 12.97 -23.34
C ASP A 27 -2.46 14.10 -22.72
N ASP A 28 -3.75 13.84 -22.42
CA ASP A 28 -4.61 14.78 -21.73
C ASP A 28 -4.02 15.17 -20.35
N GLY A 29 -3.53 14.18 -19.61
CA GLY A 29 -2.92 14.40 -18.31
C GLY A 29 -1.58 15.14 -18.37
N LEU A 30 -0.76 14.89 -19.37
CA LEU A 30 0.50 15.63 -19.58
C LEU A 30 0.21 17.11 -19.85
N ALA A 31 -0.74 17.39 -20.74
CA ALA A 31 -1.15 18.76 -21.05
C ALA A 31 -1.73 19.48 -19.80
N GLU A 32 -2.52 18.78 -18.99
CA GLU A 32 -3.11 19.36 -17.78
C GLU A 32 -2.05 19.63 -16.68
N ARG A 33 -1.07 18.69 -16.50
CA ARG A 33 -0.08 18.76 -15.42
C ARG A 33 1.09 19.70 -15.72
N TYR A 34 1.54 19.71 -16.97
CA TYR A 34 2.77 20.41 -17.38
C TYR A 34 2.56 21.45 -18.49
N GLY A 35 1.45 21.40 -19.21
CA GLY A 35 1.16 22.24 -20.36
C GLY A 35 1.88 21.76 -21.61
N ASP A 36 3.17 22.09 -21.75
CA ASP A 36 3.99 21.68 -22.90
C ASP A 36 4.85 20.46 -22.58
N GLY A 37 4.75 19.43 -23.43
CA GLY A 37 5.50 18.16 -23.29
C GLY A 37 6.98 18.26 -23.70
N ASP A 38 7.36 19.35 -24.37
CA ASP A 38 8.75 19.57 -24.84
C ASP A 38 9.67 20.15 -23.75
N GLN A 39 9.13 20.42 -22.56
CA GLN A 39 9.91 20.87 -21.42
C GLN A 39 10.89 19.78 -20.95
N PRO A 40 12.07 20.16 -20.38
CA PRO A 40 13.03 19.20 -19.83
C PRO A 40 12.42 18.37 -18.67
N ALA A 41 12.66 17.06 -18.72
CA ALA A 41 12.31 16.15 -17.63
C ALA A 41 13.47 16.04 -16.62
N GLY A 42 13.63 17.05 -15.78
CA GLY A 42 14.69 17.10 -14.77
C GLY A 42 16.08 17.28 -15.38
N GLU A 43 17.09 16.66 -14.77
CA GLU A 43 18.51 16.80 -15.16
C GLU A 43 18.97 15.77 -16.23
N THR A 44 18.06 14.92 -16.71
CA THR A 44 18.40 13.78 -17.60
C THR A 44 18.64 14.19 -19.05
N GLY A 45 18.33 15.43 -19.44
CA GLY A 45 18.37 15.91 -20.82
C GLY A 45 17.26 15.38 -21.72
N GLN A 46 16.34 14.57 -21.20
CA GLN A 46 15.12 14.13 -21.88
C GLN A 46 14.02 15.19 -21.76
N THR A 47 13.08 15.20 -22.71
CA THR A 47 11.82 15.95 -22.57
C THR A 47 10.79 15.17 -21.76
N LEU A 48 9.76 15.86 -21.26
CA LEU A 48 8.64 15.20 -20.58
C LEU A 48 7.94 14.18 -21.49
N ARG A 49 7.82 14.50 -22.78
CA ARG A 49 7.26 13.61 -23.80
C ARG A 49 8.10 12.34 -23.95
N GLU A 50 9.40 12.46 -24.12
CA GLU A 50 10.30 11.33 -24.24
C GLU A 50 10.28 10.42 -23.00
N ARG A 51 10.19 11.02 -21.80
CA ARG A 51 10.03 10.26 -20.55
C ARG A 51 8.70 9.53 -20.50
N LEU A 52 7.60 10.17 -20.89
CA LEU A 52 6.27 9.55 -20.92
C LEU A 52 6.24 8.40 -21.93
N ASP A 53 6.75 8.60 -23.14
CA ASP A 53 6.78 7.59 -24.20
C ASP A 53 7.63 6.37 -23.81
N TYR A 54 8.75 6.61 -23.14
CA TYR A 54 9.61 5.55 -22.59
C TYR A 54 8.83 4.69 -21.58
N GLU A 55 8.19 5.32 -20.58
CA GLU A 55 7.44 4.60 -19.56
C GLU A 55 6.24 3.83 -20.15
N LEU A 56 5.47 4.47 -21.05
CA LEU A 56 4.37 3.81 -21.78
C LEU A 56 4.88 2.60 -22.57
N GLY A 57 6.03 2.73 -23.23
CA GLY A 57 6.69 1.63 -23.95
C GLY A 57 7.04 0.46 -23.02
N VAL A 58 7.53 0.72 -21.83
CA VAL A 58 7.82 -0.31 -20.81
C VAL A 58 6.53 -0.98 -20.34
N ILE A 59 5.51 -0.21 -19.97
CA ILE A 59 4.19 -0.70 -19.53
C ILE A 59 3.56 -1.62 -20.56
N ARG A 60 3.63 -1.22 -21.84
CA ARG A 60 3.10 -2.04 -22.96
C ARG A 60 3.86 -3.35 -23.13
N ARG A 61 5.21 -3.31 -23.14
CA ARG A 61 6.05 -4.51 -23.30
C ARG A 61 5.84 -5.51 -22.16
N MET A 62 5.61 -5.02 -20.95
CA MET A 62 5.34 -5.86 -19.78
C MET A 62 3.89 -6.34 -19.68
N GLY A 63 2.98 -5.89 -20.56
CA GLY A 63 1.58 -6.31 -20.61
C GLY A 63 0.69 -5.69 -19.53
N TYR A 64 1.05 -4.53 -18.97
CA TYR A 64 0.33 -3.89 -17.86
C TYR A 64 -0.61 -2.75 -18.28
N VAL A 65 -0.94 -2.61 -19.57
CA VAL A 65 -1.83 -1.55 -20.08
C VAL A 65 -3.19 -1.58 -19.37
N ASP A 66 -3.86 -2.74 -19.37
CA ASP A 66 -5.16 -2.89 -18.71
C ASP A 66 -5.07 -2.68 -17.18
N TYR A 67 -3.95 -3.07 -16.56
CA TYR A 67 -3.72 -2.84 -15.13
C TYR A 67 -3.74 -1.34 -14.79
N PHE A 68 -3.04 -0.52 -15.57
CA PHE A 68 -3.05 0.94 -15.37
C PHE A 68 -4.43 1.55 -15.60
N LEU A 69 -5.16 1.08 -16.61
CA LEU A 69 -6.52 1.53 -16.88
C LEU A 69 -7.49 1.18 -15.76
N ILE A 70 -7.39 -0.03 -15.20
CA ILE A 70 -8.21 -0.47 -14.06
C ILE A 70 -7.91 0.36 -12.82
N VAL A 71 -6.63 0.63 -12.52
CA VAL A 71 -6.25 1.46 -11.38
C VAL A 71 -6.73 2.90 -11.56
N TRP A 72 -6.54 3.46 -12.76
CA TRP A 72 -7.07 4.78 -13.11
C TRP A 72 -8.59 4.83 -12.92
N ASP A 73 -9.31 3.84 -13.37
CA ASP A 73 -10.77 3.79 -13.37
C ASP A 73 -11.35 3.92 -11.96
N PHE A 74 -10.92 3.10 -11.02
CA PHE A 74 -11.48 3.15 -9.67
C PHE A 74 -11.03 4.38 -8.88
N ILE A 75 -9.84 4.93 -9.18
CA ILE A 75 -9.39 6.20 -8.61
C ILE A 75 -10.23 7.35 -9.18
N ASN A 76 -10.49 7.35 -10.49
CA ASN A 76 -11.33 8.35 -11.15
C ASN A 76 -12.76 8.28 -10.62
N TYR A 77 -13.33 7.08 -10.48
CA TYR A 77 -14.63 6.88 -9.85
C TYR A 77 -14.70 7.54 -8.45
N ALA A 78 -13.70 7.29 -7.61
CA ALA A 78 -13.65 7.87 -6.29
C ALA A 78 -13.64 9.40 -6.34
N LYS A 79 -12.81 9.98 -7.20
CA LYS A 79 -12.70 11.45 -7.38
C LYS A 79 -13.99 12.08 -7.90
N GLU A 80 -14.64 11.46 -8.89
CA GLU A 80 -15.92 11.94 -9.44
C GLU A 80 -17.06 11.89 -8.42
N HIS A 81 -16.98 10.95 -7.46
CA HIS A 81 -17.96 10.83 -6.38
C HIS A 81 -17.57 11.58 -5.09
N GLY A 82 -16.53 12.43 -5.17
CA GLY A 82 -16.05 13.20 -4.03
C GLY A 82 -15.52 12.37 -2.87
N ILE A 83 -15.00 11.16 -3.16
CA ILE A 83 -14.33 10.30 -2.17
C ILE A 83 -12.86 10.71 -2.14
N PRO A 84 -12.33 11.19 -0.99
CA PRO A 84 -10.94 11.58 -0.87
C PRO A 84 -9.99 10.42 -1.18
N VAL A 85 -8.99 10.69 -2.04
CA VAL A 85 -7.92 9.76 -2.41
C VAL A 85 -6.60 10.37 -1.98
N GLY A 86 -5.74 9.57 -1.37
CA GLY A 86 -4.40 9.98 -0.96
C GLY A 86 -3.52 10.39 -2.16
N PRO A 87 -2.42 11.13 -1.91
CA PRO A 87 -1.54 11.64 -2.98
C PRO A 87 -0.75 10.55 -3.70
N GLY A 88 -0.84 9.31 -3.25
CA GLY A 88 -0.02 8.20 -3.69
C GLY A 88 1.18 7.99 -2.78
N ARG A 89 1.69 6.77 -2.77
CA ARG A 89 2.86 6.34 -1.99
C ARG A 89 3.60 5.19 -2.67
N GLY A 90 4.69 4.74 -2.08
CA GLY A 90 5.46 3.63 -2.62
C GLY A 90 6.19 3.96 -3.92
N SER A 91 6.51 2.95 -4.70
CA SER A 91 7.31 3.06 -5.91
C SER A 91 6.57 3.71 -7.09
N ALA A 92 5.22 3.62 -7.12
CA ALA A 92 4.40 4.18 -8.19
C ALA A 92 4.54 5.71 -8.34
N ALA A 93 4.93 6.41 -7.25
CA ALA A 93 5.24 7.84 -7.29
C ALA A 93 6.39 8.20 -8.26
N GLY A 94 7.23 7.23 -8.67
CA GLY A 94 8.30 7.42 -9.65
C GLY A 94 7.85 7.43 -11.12
N SER A 95 6.56 7.22 -11.40
CA SER A 95 6.02 7.13 -12.76
C SER A 95 5.33 8.41 -13.21
N ILE A 96 5.78 8.99 -14.33
CA ILE A 96 5.08 10.12 -14.97
C ILE A 96 3.73 9.66 -15.56
N VAL A 97 3.60 8.42 -16.01
CA VAL A 97 2.32 7.84 -16.44
C VAL A 97 1.32 7.83 -15.29
N ALA A 98 1.71 7.38 -14.09
CA ALA A 98 0.84 7.39 -12.91
C ALA A 98 0.46 8.82 -12.50
N TYR A 99 1.37 9.79 -12.66
CA TYR A 99 1.11 11.20 -12.38
C TYR A 99 0.15 11.83 -13.39
N CYS A 100 0.33 11.60 -14.70
CA CYS A 100 -0.59 12.06 -15.76
C CYS A 100 -1.98 11.44 -15.60
N LEU A 101 -2.09 10.17 -15.25
CA LEU A 101 -3.35 9.49 -14.98
C LEU A 101 -4.00 9.93 -13.65
N LYS A 102 -3.37 10.81 -12.89
CA LYS A 102 -3.84 11.25 -11.56
C LYS A 102 -3.96 10.08 -10.55
N ILE A 103 -3.28 8.98 -10.80
CA ILE A 103 -3.11 7.89 -9.84
C ILE A 103 -2.29 8.40 -8.65
N THR A 104 -1.24 9.19 -8.93
CA THR A 104 -0.45 9.89 -7.92
C THR A 104 -0.55 11.41 -8.11
N ASN A 105 -0.33 12.15 -7.02
CA ASN A 105 -0.20 13.62 -7.02
C ASN A 105 1.23 14.07 -6.67
N ILE A 106 2.18 13.15 -6.69
CA ILE A 106 3.60 13.41 -6.47
C ILE A 106 4.25 13.50 -7.85
N ASP A 107 4.82 14.65 -8.16
CA ASP A 107 5.48 14.89 -9.44
C ASP A 107 6.85 14.18 -9.47
N PRO A 108 7.03 13.11 -10.27
CA PRO A 108 8.27 12.36 -10.31
C PRO A 108 9.45 13.16 -10.89
N ILE A 109 9.17 14.17 -11.71
CA ILE A 109 10.20 15.01 -12.33
C ILE A 109 10.73 16.01 -11.33
N HIS A 110 9.83 16.70 -10.63
CA HIS A 110 10.20 17.69 -9.61
C HIS A 110 11.07 17.06 -8.49
N TYR A 111 10.77 15.82 -8.10
CA TYR A 111 11.51 15.12 -7.04
C TYR A 111 12.60 14.17 -7.55
N ASN A 112 12.92 14.18 -8.84
CA ASN A 112 13.93 13.31 -9.48
C ASN A 112 13.74 11.82 -9.13
N LEU A 113 12.49 11.33 -9.17
CA LEU A 113 12.16 9.95 -8.86
C LEU A 113 12.42 9.02 -10.05
N LEU A 114 12.96 7.84 -9.77
CA LEU A 114 13.33 6.86 -10.78
C LEU A 114 12.17 5.91 -11.06
N PHE A 115 11.77 5.82 -12.33
CA PHE A 115 10.75 4.89 -12.81
C PHE A 115 11.15 3.42 -12.65
N GLU A 116 12.43 3.11 -12.80
CA GLU A 116 12.97 1.76 -12.72
C GLU A 116 12.85 1.13 -11.32
N ARG A 117 12.61 1.95 -10.29
CA ARG A 117 12.26 1.46 -8.95
C ARG A 117 10.83 0.92 -8.87
N PHE A 118 9.96 1.39 -9.76
CA PHE A 118 8.57 0.95 -9.86
C PHE A 118 8.42 -0.18 -10.88
N LEU A 119 8.88 0.01 -12.11
CA LEU A 119 8.85 -1.00 -13.17
C LEU A 119 10.24 -1.14 -13.79
N ASN A 120 10.82 -2.33 -13.66
CA ASN A 120 12.08 -2.68 -14.28
C ASN A 120 11.86 -3.88 -15.21
N PRO A 121 12.09 -3.76 -16.54
CA PRO A 121 11.96 -4.86 -17.48
C PRO A 121 12.85 -6.08 -17.17
N GLU A 122 13.97 -5.87 -16.47
CA GLU A 122 14.89 -6.94 -16.06
C GLU A 122 14.37 -7.73 -14.84
N ARG A 123 13.46 -7.12 -14.08
CA ARG A 123 12.85 -7.74 -12.91
C ARG A 123 11.39 -8.04 -13.18
N VAL A 124 11.10 -9.28 -13.55
CA VAL A 124 9.71 -9.74 -13.81
C VAL A 124 8.94 -9.83 -12.48
N SER A 125 8.42 -8.68 -12.03
CA SER A 125 7.47 -8.63 -10.92
C SER A 125 6.28 -7.76 -11.33
N MET A 126 5.09 -8.17 -10.90
CA MET A 126 3.89 -7.35 -11.11
C MET A 126 4.04 -6.02 -10.38
N PRO A 127 3.67 -4.88 -11.00
CA PRO A 127 3.67 -3.60 -10.32
C PRO A 127 2.68 -3.60 -9.17
N ASP A 128 3.06 -2.95 -8.08
CA ASP A 128 2.22 -2.74 -6.90
C ASP A 128 1.93 -1.24 -6.77
N ILE A 129 0.66 -0.86 -6.92
CA ILE A 129 0.20 0.52 -6.76
C ILE A 129 -0.63 0.60 -5.48
N ASP A 130 -0.03 1.19 -4.47
CA ASP A 130 -0.69 1.47 -3.19
C ASP A 130 -1.60 2.69 -3.29
N VAL A 131 -2.89 2.53 -3.03
CA VAL A 131 -3.88 3.60 -3.04
C VAL A 131 -4.58 3.71 -1.70
N ASP A 132 -4.58 4.91 -1.13
CA ASP A 132 -5.26 5.21 0.13
C ASP A 132 -6.59 5.92 -0.16
N PHE A 133 -7.70 5.33 0.28
CA PHE A 133 -9.04 5.93 0.20
C PHE A 133 -9.52 6.40 1.57
N CYS A 134 -10.43 7.36 1.57
CA CYS A 134 -11.15 7.77 2.77
C CYS A 134 -11.68 6.55 3.53
N PHE A 135 -11.32 6.44 4.81
CA PHE A 135 -11.70 5.29 5.64
C PHE A 135 -13.21 5.08 5.70
N GLU A 136 -14.00 6.14 5.78
CA GLU A 136 -15.45 6.08 5.90
C GLU A 136 -16.13 5.60 4.61
N ARG A 137 -15.55 5.94 3.43
CA ARG A 137 -16.19 5.72 2.14
C ARG A 137 -15.46 4.72 1.23
N ARG A 138 -14.36 4.12 1.67
CA ARG A 138 -13.60 3.14 0.85
C ARG A 138 -14.46 1.96 0.39
N GLN A 139 -15.48 1.59 1.17
CA GLN A 139 -16.37 0.47 0.81
C GLN A 139 -17.12 0.75 -0.49
N GLU A 140 -17.51 2.00 -0.75
CA GLU A 140 -18.16 2.38 -2.02
C GLU A 140 -17.28 2.11 -3.24
N VAL A 141 -15.97 2.33 -3.11
CA VAL A 141 -15.00 2.02 -4.18
C VAL A 141 -14.84 0.51 -4.37
N ILE A 142 -14.74 -0.25 -3.28
CA ILE A 142 -14.68 -1.72 -3.33
C ILE A 142 -15.91 -2.29 -4.01
N ASP A 143 -17.09 -1.81 -3.64
CA ASP A 143 -18.37 -2.23 -4.23
C ASP A 143 -18.45 -1.85 -5.72
N TYR A 144 -17.94 -0.68 -6.11
CA TYR A 144 -17.84 -0.30 -7.52
C TYR A 144 -16.97 -1.27 -8.33
N VAL A 145 -15.77 -1.58 -7.82
CA VAL A 145 -14.84 -2.51 -8.48
C VAL A 145 -15.47 -3.92 -8.58
N GLY A 146 -16.11 -4.39 -7.51
CA GLY A 146 -16.83 -5.67 -7.52
C GLY A 146 -17.96 -5.73 -8.54
N ARG A 147 -18.75 -4.67 -8.65
CA ARG A 147 -19.84 -4.58 -9.66
C ARG A 147 -19.31 -4.50 -11.08
N LYS A 148 -18.23 -3.73 -11.31
CA LYS A 148 -17.68 -3.50 -12.65
C LYS A 148 -16.89 -4.67 -13.20
N TYR A 149 -16.03 -5.26 -12.38
CA TYR A 149 -15.08 -6.29 -12.82
C TYR A 149 -15.50 -7.71 -12.45
N GLY A 150 -16.51 -7.87 -11.61
CA GLY A 150 -17.05 -9.14 -11.12
C GLY A 150 -16.62 -9.43 -9.69
N ASN A 151 -17.58 -9.79 -8.84
CA ASN A 151 -17.33 -10.14 -7.43
C ASN A 151 -16.47 -11.40 -7.25
N ASP A 152 -16.37 -12.22 -8.29
CA ASP A 152 -15.50 -13.40 -8.36
C ASP A 152 -14.03 -13.06 -8.65
N LYS A 153 -13.75 -11.80 -9.04
CA LYS A 153 -12.40 -11.30 -9.39
C LYS A 153 -11.86 -10.30 -8.39
N VAL A 154 -12.68 -9.90 -7.43
CA VAL A 154 -12.33 -8.92 -6.41
C VAL A 154 -12.37 -9.59 -5.05
N VAL A 155 -11.23 -9.65 -4.37
CA VAL A 155 -11.12 -10.29 -3.07
C VAL A 155 -10.31 -9.42 -2.11
N GLN A 156 -10.77 -9.35 -0.87
CA GLN A 156 -9.98 -8.74 0.18
C GLN A 156 -8.88 -9.71 0.63
N ILE A 157 -7.64 -9.24 0.66
CA ILE A 157 -6.52 -10.03 1.16
C ILE A 157 -6.62 -10.05 2.67
N VAL A 158 -6.76 -11.26 3.24
CA VAL A 158 -6.71 -11.44 4.69
C VAL A 158 -5.27 -11.26 5.15
N THR A 159 -5.03 -10.22 5.96
CA THR A 159 -3.72 -10.02 6.57
C THR A 159 -3.64 -10.85 7.85
N PHE A 160 -2.81 -11.89 7.84
CA PHE A 160 -2.53 -12.69 9.02
C PHE A 160 -1.49 -11.97 9.88
N GLY A 161 -1.93 -11.05 10.72
CA GLY A 161 -1.13 -10.54 11.82
C GLY A 161 -1.21 -11.49 13.01
N THR A 162 -0.16 -11.58 13.80
CA THR A 162 -0.19 -12.26 15.10
C THR A 162 -0.05 -11.26 16.23
N LEU A 163 -0.58 -11.59 17.40
CA LEU A 163 -0.39 -10.81 18.60
C LEU A 163 1.07 -10.92 19.05
N ALA A 164 1.88 -9.91 18.71
CA ALA A 164 3.29 -9.84 19.09
C ALA A 164 3.43 -9.36 20.55
N ALA A 165 4.56 -9.70 21.20
CA ALA A 165 4.83 -9.50 22.62
C ALA A 165 4.45 -8.10 23.16
N LYS A 166 4.90 -7.01 22.51
CA LYS A 166 4.56 -5.65 22.95
C LYS A 166 3.10 -5.27 22.70
N GLY A 167 2.55 -5.77 21.58
CA GLY A 167 1.16 -5.53 21.20
C GLY A 167 0.19 -6.20 22.16
N VAL A 168 0.41 -7.49 22.45
CA VAL A 168 -0.45 -8.26 23.32
C VAL A 168 -0.51 -7.70 24.74
N ILE A 169 0.62 -7.18 25.29
CA ILE A 169 0.62 -6.52 26.61
C ILE A 169 -0.33 -5.32 26.61
N ARG A 170 -0.29 -4.46 25.57
CA ARG A 170 -1.16 -3.28 25.48
C ARG A 170 -2.62 -3.64 25.28
N ASP A 171 -2.88 -4.66 24.43
CA ASP A 171 -4.25 -5.10 24.14
C ASP A 171 -4.90 -5.76 25.37
N VAL A 172 -4.20 -6.66 26.05
CA VAL A 172 -4.69 -7.31 27.27
C VAL A 172 -4.83 -6.29 28.41
N GLY A 173 -3.85 -5.42 28.59
CA GLY A 173 -3.91 -4.36 29.60
C GLY A 173 -5.12 -3.46 29.43
N ARG A 174 -5.48 -3.11 28.20
CA ARG A 174 -6.69 -2.33 27.88
C ARG A 174 -7.98 -3.11 28.20
N VAL A 175 -8.04 -4.41 27.90
CA VAL A 175 -9.18 -5.25 28.22
C VAL A 175 -9.35 -5.44 29.73
N MET A 176 -8.24 -5.47 30.47
CA MET A 176 -8.24 -5.54 31.93
C MET A 176 -8.48 -4.18 32.60
N ASP A 177 -8.75 -3.12 31.83
CA ASP A 177 -8.96 -1.73 32.29
C ASP A 177 -7.80 -1.17 33.13
N LEU A 178 -6.56 -1.58 32.78
CA LEU A 178 -5.36 -1.08 33.43
C LEU A 178 -4.94 0.28 32.85
N PRO A 179 -4.36 1.17 33.69
CA PRO A 179 -3.90 2.49 33.23
C PRO A 179 -2.88 2.34 32.08
N TYR A 180 -3.09 3.08 30.98
CA TYR A 180 -2.24 3.01 29.80
C TYR A 180 -0.75 3.23 30.11
N ALA A 181 -0.42 4.24 30.94
CA ALA A 181 0.97 4.53 31.30
C ALA A 181 1.65 3.35 32.02
N PHE A 182 0.92 2.64 32.88
CA PHE A 182 1.40 1.46 33.56
C PHE A 182 1.68 0.33 32.57
N VAL A 183 0.71 0.00 31.73
CA VAL A 183 0.82 -1.06 30.72
C VAL A 183 1.93 -0.75 29.71
N ASP A 184 2.06 0.50 29.27
CA ASP A 184 3.10 0.92 28.31
C ASP A 184 4.51 0.85 28.91
N SER A 185 4.66 1.13 30.22
CA SER A 185 5.94 0.95 30.93
C SER A 185 6.39 -0.51 30.90
N ILE A 186 5.47 -1.45 31.11
CA ILE A 186 5.74 -2.88 31.05
C ILE A 186 6.07 -3.31 29.60
N ALA A 187 5.31 -2.85 28.62
CA ALA A 187 5.54 -3.17 27.21
C ALA A 187 6.92 -2.65 26.72
N LYS A 188 7.42 -1.53 27.27
CA LYS A 188 8.76 -0.99 26.97
C LYS A 188 9.90 -1.81 27.55
N MET A 189 9.66 -2.64 28.57
CA MET A 189 10.66 -3.57 29.11
C MET A 189 10.96 -4.75 28.17
N VAL A 190 10.08 -5.03 27.23
CA VAL A 190 10.32 -6.05 26.18
C VAL A 190 11.40 -5.52 25.22
N PRO A 191 12.54 -6.24 25.02
CA PRO A 191 13.61 -5.83 24.11
C PRO A 191 13.13 -5.62 22.67
N ASN A 192 13.88 -4.83 21.88
CA ASN A 192 13.61 -4.61 20.46
C ASN A 192 14.32 -5.65 19.60
N GLU A 193 13.90 -6.90 19.71
CA GLU A 193 14.35 -7.99 18.84
C GLU A 193 13.24 -8.46 17.92
N LEU A 194 13.61 -8.88 16.72
CA LEU A 194 12.66 -9.43 15.76
C LEU A 194 12.10 -10.76 16.28
N ASN A 195 10.77 -10.89 16.25
CA ASN A 195 10.05 -12.09 16.69
C ASN A 195 10.32 -12.50 18.16
N ILE A 196 10.63 -11.52 19.03
CA ILE A 196 10.80 -11.79 20.45
C ILE A 196 9.49 -12.28 21.07
N THR A 197 9.59 -13.30 21.92
CA THR A 197 8.46 -13.79 22.74
C THR A 197 8.54 -13.24 24.15
N LEU A 198 7.41 -13.22 24.87
CA LEU A 198 7.35 -12.79 26.27
C LEU A 198 8.25 -13.67 27.17
N SER A 199 8.30 -14.96 26.92
CA SER A 199 9.20 -15.87 27.67
C SER A 199 10.66 -15.48 27.47
N LYS A 200 11.09 -15.25 26.21
CA LYS A 200 12.45 -14.82 25.91
C LYS A 200 12.73 -13.41 26.48
N ALA A 201 11.75 -12.50 26.43
CA ALA A 201 11.89 -11.17 27.01
C ALA A 201 12.14 -11.22 28.53
N LEU A 202 11.45 -12.09 29.26
CA LEU A 202 11.66 -12.32 30.69
C LEU A 202 13.04 -12.93 31.00
N GLU A 203 13.59 -13.75 30.10
CA GLU A 203 14.95 -14.30 30.23
C GLU A 203 16.02 -13.23 30.02
N MET A 204 15.82 -12.34 29.06
CA MET A 204 16.79 -11.35 28.63
C MET A 204 16.81 -10.09 29.53
N ASN A 205 15.65 -9.69 30.09
CA ASN A 205 15.56 -8.50 30.93
C ASN A 205 15.34 -8.86 32.41
N PRO A 206 16.39 -8.74 33.26
CA PRO A 206 16.28 -9.07 34.69
C PRO A 206 15.27 -8.19 35.44
N GLU A 207 15.13 -6.91 35.07
CA GLU A 207 14.16 -6.01 35.69
C GLU A 207 12.73 -6.43 35.36
N PHE A 208 12.47 -6.81 34.12
CA PHE A 208 11.16 -7.32 33.70
C PHE A 208 10.82 -8.64 34.40
N ARG A 209 11.80 -9.54 34.53
CA ARG A 209 11.64 -10.77 35.29
C ARG A 209 11.34 -10.51 36.76
N LYS A 210 12.07 -9.61 37.39
CA LYS A 210 11.87 -9.23 38.80
C LYS A 210 10.47 -8.68 39.00
N LEU A 211 10.05 -7.73 38.15
CA LEU A 211 8.71 -7.14 38.22
C LEU A 211 7.60 -8.18 38.06
N TYR A 212 7.77 -9.12 37.12
CA TYR A 212 6.85 -10.25 36.91
C TYR A 212 6.75 -11.17 38.14
N GLN A 213 7.84 -11.32 38.92
CA GLN A 213 7.88 -12.18 40.11
C GLN A 213 7.32 -11.49 41.36
N GLU A 214 7.50 -10.19 41.51
CA GLU A 214 7.19 -9.43 42.72
C GLU A 214 5.84 -8.73 42.69
N ASP A 215 5.32 -8.40 41.50
CA ASP A 215 4.04 -7.69 41.32
C ASP A 215 2.94 -8.65 40.82
N GLU A 216 1.95 -8.90 41.66
CA GLU A 216 0.84 -9.81 41.35
C GLU A 216 0.01 -9.37 40.13
N GLN A 217 -0.17 -8.04 39.96
CA GLN A 217 -0.92 -7.50 38.83
C GLN A 217 -0.16 -7.68 37.51
N VAL A 218 1.16 -7.46 37.52
CA VAL A 218 2.04 -7.69 36.35
C VAL A 218 2.12 -9.21 36.06
N HIS A 219 2.20 -10.04 37.08
CA HIS A 219 2.21 -11.50 36.94
C HIS A 219 0.95 -11.95 36.19
N HIS A 220 -0.23 -11.54 36.67
CA HIS A 220 -1.49 -11.90 36.04
C HIS A 220 -1.62 -11.36 34.61
N LEU A 221 -1.23 -10.12 34.36
CA LEU A 221 -1.21 -9.50 33.01
C LEU A 221 -0.35 -10.33 32.06
N ILE A 222 0.88 -10.64 32.44
CA ILE A 222 1.84 -11.35 31.56
C ILE A 222 1.43 -12.80 31.32
N ASP A 223 0.85 -13.48 32.30
CA ASP A 223 0.34 -14.82 32.13
C ASP A 223 -0.83 -14.88 31.14
N MET A 224 -1.73 -13.91 31.20
CA MET A 224 -2.78 -13.76 30.19
C MET A 224 -2.20 -13.46 28.81
N CYS A 225 -1.18 -12.60 28.76
CA CYS A 225 -0.48 -12.27 27.49
C CYS A 225 0.19 -13.50 26.88
N LYS A 226 0.88 -14.34 27.66
CA LYS A 226 1.52 -15.58 27.17
C LYS A 226 0.55 -16.56 26.55
N ARG A 227 -0.72 -16.59 27.00
CA ARG A 227 -1.78 -17.44 26.44
C ARG A 227 -2.28 -16.95 25.08
N LEU A 228 -2.17 -15.64 24.82
CA LEU A 228 -2.68 -14.98 23.62
C LEU A 228 -1.57 -14.64 22.62
N GLU A 229 -0.32 -14.61 23.06
CA GLU A 229 0.83 -14.35 22.20
C GLU A 229 0.88 -15.35 21.03
N GLY A 230 1.11 -14.84 19.82
CA GLY A 230 1.19 -15.64 18.60
C GLY A 230 -0.16 -16.05 18.00
N LEU A 231 -1.30 -15.80 18.67
CA LEU A 231 -2.61 -16.06 18.09
C LEU A 231 -2.84 -15.12 16.87
N PRO A 232 -3.52 -15.60 15.82
CA PRO A 232 -3.89 -14.77 14.68
C PRO A 232 -4.76 -13.59 15.12
N ARG A 233 -4.41 -12.40 14.61
CA ARG A 233 -5.21 -11.20 14.76
C ARG A 233 -5.73 -10.82 13.38
N HIS A 234 -7.04 -10.73 13.23
CA HIS A 234 -7.66 -10.13 12.05
C HIS A 234 -7.53 -8.60 12.17
N THR A 235 -6.87 -7.98 11.21
CA THR A 235 -6.74 -6.52 11.12
C THR A 235 -7.55 -6.01 9.95
#